data_56fe818a3c10181f32d27c036bb69d67
#
_entry.id   56fe818a3c10181f32d27c036bb69d67
#
_cell.length_a   1.000
_cell.length_b   1.000
_cell.length_c   1.000
_cell.angle_alpha   90.00
_cell.angle_beta   90.00
_cell.angle_gamma   90.00
#
_symmetry.space_group_name_H-M   'P 1'
#
loop_
_entity.id
_entity.type
_entity.pdbx_description
1 polymer ?
#
loop_
_entity_poly.entity_id
_entity_poly.type
_entity_poly.pdbx_seq_one_letter_code
_entity_poly.pdbx_strand_id
1 'polypeptide(L)'
;MTQIFPTLVIPETLAAGPGPGNTDPRVLERFAASGVADHMQKDVLRGMMEAKVMLRELWGTKNVYTYGVAGTGFSGLDCVLSLILPGDKVVCFPNGTFSGIDTLTIRMKASTAEELAADSLNPKPKSVTVIDTPHGQSVTAATVDKALGEHKPMWAFMAHWETGSGRINDLKGFSDACLKHNVMGICDAVSSLGVADFNIDDYPGIVAWASCPQKGVLSLPLTYAPVSFTDKAIEMVKQRGCRTYVHHPILDARHWGVIDGKDTETPGYHQTHSCYAVAAFHEALRIILGYGRRRKASDYAYHEKALRSAVEAMGCDVTSNMTSLIVLNLPGKLKGKEKELVQG
;
A
#
# COMPACT_ATOMS: atom_id res chain seq x y z
N MET A 1 1.60 5.42 46.23
CA MET A 1 0.24 5.01 45.76
C MET A 1 0.37 4.72 44.27
N THR A 2 -0.01 3.53 43.82
CA THR A 2 -0.02 3.19 42.40
C THR A 2 -1.20 3.93 41.76
N GLN A 3 -0.94 4.73 40.73
CA GLN A 3 -2.00 5.41 39.99
C GLN A 3 -2.82 4.36 39.21
N ILE A 4 -4.12 4.27 39.47
CA ILE A 4 -5.05 3.39 38.79
C ILE A 4 -5.69 4.21 37.66
N PHE A 5 -5.49 3.78 36.41
CA PHE A 5 -6.13 4.40 35.25
C PHE A 5 -7.49 3.76 34.99
N PRO A 6 -8.53 4.56 34.68
CA PRO A 6 -9.83 4.01 34.27
C PRO A 6 -9.74 3.25 32.94
N THR A 7 -10.70 2.38 32.68
CA THR A 7 -10.83 1.73 31.37
C THR A 7 -10.99 2.79 30.27
N LEU A 8 -10.16 2.72 29.23
CA LEU A 8 -10.29 3.59 28.07
C LEU A 8 -11.51 3.17 27.25
N VAL A 9 -12.46 4.07 27.08
CA VAL A 9 -13.61 3.91 26.19
C VAL A 9 -13.46 4.88 25.03
N ILE A 10 -13.39 4.36 23.80
CA ILE A 10 -13.35 5.16 22.58
C ILE A 10 -14.75 5.19 22.00
N PRO A 11 -15.39 6.37 21.86
CA PRO A 11 -16.72 6.45 21.27
C PRO A 11 -16.71 6.04 19.80
N GLU A 12 -17.79 5.41 19.36
CA GLU A 12 -17.99 5.10 17.96
C GLU A 12 -18.23 6.41 17.18
N THR A 13 -17.52 6.56 16.05
CA THR A 13 -17.66 7.71 15.17
C THR A 13 -17.76 7.23 13.72
N LEU A 14 -18.48 7.97 12.88
CA LEU A 14 -18.48 7.74 11.44
C LEU A 14 -17.17 8.30 10.85
N ALA A 15 -16.33 7.43 10.37
CA ALA A 15 -15.07 7.82 9.73
C ALA A 15 -15.31 8.20 8.27
N ALA A 16 -15.42 9.50 7.99
CA ALA A 16 -15.62 10.05 6.63
C ALA A 16 -14.35 10.62 5.98
N GLY A 17 -13.18 10.39 6.59
CA GLY A 17 -11.87 10.85 6.11
C GLY A 17 -11.22 9.91 5.09
N PRO A 18 -9.97 10.20 4.70
CA PRO A 18 -9.22 9.43 3.69
C PRO A 18 -8.77 8.04 4.18
N GLY A 19 -9.32 7.56 5.27
CA GLY A 19 -9.02 6.29 5.91
C GLY A 19 -8.03 6.42 7.09
N PRO A 20 -8.03 5.42 8.01
CA PRO A 20 -8.91 4.26 7.97
C PRO A 20 -10.40 4.64 8.08
N GLY A 21 -11.26 3.85 7.45
CA GLY A 21 -12.72 3.95 7.59
C GLY A 21 -13.24 3.04 8.71
N ASN A 22 -14.57 2.94 8.83
CA ASN A 22 -15.19 1.99 9.75
C ASN A 22 -14.98 0.55 9.22
N THR A 23 -14.46 -0.31 10.07
CA THR A 23 -14.24 -1.72 9.75
C THR A 23 -15.58 -2.47 9.69
N ASP A 24 -15.73 -3.39 8.73
CA ASP A 24 -16.91 -4.24 8.64
C ASP A 24 -17.14 -5.02 9.95
N PRO A 25 -18.36 -4.98 10.54
CA PRO A 25 -18.65 -5.64 11.82
C PRO A 25 -18.32 -7.14 11.83
N ARG A 26 -18.47 -7.84 10.72
CA ARG A 26 -18.14 -9.27 10.59
C ARG A 26 -16.64 -9.52 10.76
N VAL A 27 -15.81 -8.58 10.31
CA VAL A 27 -14.36 -8.63 10.47
C VAL A 27 -13.96 -8.36 11.92
N LEU A 28 -14.60 -7.37 12.57
CA LEU A 28 -14.40 -7.08 14.01
C LEU A 28 -14.82 -8.27 14.87
N GLU A 29 -15.94 -8.91 14.56
CA GLU A 29 -16.39 -10.11 15.25
C GLU A 29 -15.33 -11.23 15.18
N ARG A 30 -14.73 -11.46 14.03
CA ARG A 30 -13.64 -12.45 13.86
C ARG A 30 -12.39 -12.06 14.63
N PHE A 31 -12.06 -10.80 14.68
CA PHE A 31 -10.93 -10.31 15.46
C PHE A 31 -11.13 -10.57 16.97
N ALA A 32 -12.36 -10.39 17.49
CA ALA A 32 -12.70 -10.58 18.90
C ALA A 32 -12.98 -12.06 19.26
N ALA A 33 -13.54 -12.84 18.33
CA ALA A 33 -13.96 -14.22 18.58
C ALA A 33 -12.83 -15.27 18.53
N SER A 34 -11.67 -14.90 17.99
CA SER A 34 -10.51 -15.80 17.96
C SER A 34 -10.01 -16.01 19.38
N GLY A 35 -10.24 -17.20 19.94
CA GLY A 35 -9.74 -17.60 21.26
C GLY A 35 -8.20 -17.55 21.33
N VAL A 36 -7.65 -17.84 22.50
CA VAL A 36 -6.20 -17.97 22.65
C VAL A 36 -5.73 -19.15 21.80
N ALA A 37 -4.96 -18.87 20.76
CA ALA A 37 -4.43 -19.88 19.83
C ALA A 37 -2.92 -19.72 19.72
N ASP A 38 -2.22 -20.84 19.58
CA ASP A 38 -0.82 -20.85 19.20
C ASP A 38 -0.69 -20.39 17.74
N HIS A 39 0.17 -19.42 17.48
CA HIS A 39 0.41 -18.86 16.14
C HIS A 39 0.95 -19.89 15.13
N MET A 40 1.50 -21.01 15.60
CA MET A 40 1.93 -22.15 14.78
C MET A 40 0.89 -23.26 14.69
N GLN A 41 -0.29 -23.07 15.27
CA GLN A 41 -1.38 -24.03 15.18
C GLN A 41 -1.83 -24.22 13.73
N LYS A 42 -2.19 -25.48 13.36
CA LYS A 42 -2.56 -25.85 11.99
C LYS A 42 -3.64 -24.95 11.37
N ASP A 43 -4.65 -24.56 12.15
CA ASP A 43 -5.74 -23.71 11.65
C ASP A 43 -5.29 -22.28 11.35
N VAL A 44 -4.36 -21.72 12.14
CA VAL A 44 -3.77 -20.41 11.89
C VAL A 44 -2.93 -20.44 10.62
N LEU A 45 -2.04 -21.43 10.49
CA LEU A 45 -1.22 -21.63 9.29
C LEU A 45 -2.06 -21.87 8.04
N ARG A 46 -3.13 -22.67 8.15
CA ARG A 46 -4.10 -22.84 7.05
C ARG A 46 -4.74 -21.50 6.66
N GLY A 47 -5.21 -20.72 7.63
CA GLY A 47 -5.79 -19.40 7.38
C GLY A 47 -4.81 -18.45 6.67
N MET A 48 -3.54 -18.49 7.01
CA MET A 48 -2.49 -17.73 6.30
C MET A 48 -2.33 -18.19 4.85
N MET A 49 -2.28 -19.51 4.61
CA MET A 49 -2.14 -20.06 3.26
C MET A 49 -3.36 -19.75 2.39
N GLU A 50 -4.58 -19.86 2.93
CA GLU A 50 -5.81 -19.46 2.25
C GLU A 50 -5.83 -17.96 1.95
N ALA A 51 -5.45 -17.12 2.92
CA ALA A 51 -5.36 -15.66 2.74
C ALA A 51 -4.37 -15.29 1.63
N LYS A 52 -3.24 -15.98 1.52
CA LYS A 52 -2.27 -15.83 0.42
C LYS A 52 -2.90 -16.10 -0.95
N VAL A 53 -3.69 -17.17 -1.08
CA VAL A 53 -4.41 -17.48 -2.32
C VAL A 53 -5.43 -16.39 -2.64
N MET A 54 -6.21 -15.97 -1.66
CA MET A 54 -7.16 -14.87 -1.79
C MET A 54 -6.50 -13.54 -2.15
N LEU A 55 -5.30 -13.27 -1.64
CA LEU A 55 -4.53 -12.08 -2.02
C LEU A 55 -4.12 -12.11 -3.50
N ARG A 56 -3.70 -13.25 -4.03
CA ARG A 56 -3.40 -13.39 -5.46
C ARG A 56 -4.63 -13.08 -6.32
N GLU A 57 -5.79 -13.57 -5.91
CA GLU A 57 -7.05 -13.25 -6.58
C GLU A 57 -7.39 -11.75 -6.47
N LEU A 58 -7.22 -11.16 -5.29
CA LEU A 58 -7.47 -9.73 -5.07
C LEU A 58 -6.53 -8.84 -5.91
N TRP A 59 -5.25 -9.21 -6.02
CA TRP A 59 -4.28 -8.52 -6.86
C TRP A 59 -4.44 -8.82 -8.37
N GLY A 60 -5.16 -9.90 -8.73
CA GLY A 60 -5.22 -10.41 -10.11
C GLY A 60 -3.85 -10.82 -10.61
N THR A 61 -3.20 -11.76 -9.90
CA THR A 61 -1.82 -12.14 -10.20
C THR A 61 -1.54 -13.63 -10.02
N LYS A 62 -0.55 -14.11 -10.77
CA LYS A 62 0.08 -15.42 -10.62
C LYS A 62 1.37 -15.38 -9.79
N ASN A 63 1.80 -14.22 -9.34
CA ASN A 63 3.00 -14.07 -8.54
C ASN A 63 2.90 -14.94 -7.27
N VAL A 64 3.79 -15.90 -7.13
CA VAL A 64 3.81 -16.82 -5.99
C VAL A 64 4.16 -16.06 -4.71
N TYR A 65 5.07 -15.09 -4.80
CA TYR A 65 5.48 -14.22 -3.70
C TYR A 65 4.47 -13.10 -3.43
N THR A 66 3.21 -13.50 -3.14
CA THR A 66 2.10 -12.60 -2.77
C THR A 66 1.60 -13.00 -1.40
N TYR A 67 1.73 -12.10 -0.40
CA TYR A 67 1.44 -12.40 1.00
C TYR A 67 1.16 -11.11 1.79
N GLY A 68 0.99 -11.22 3.09
CA GLY A 68 0.76 -10.10 4.01
C GLY A 68 1.97 -9.83 4.91
N VAL A 69 2.44 -8.60 4.94
CA VAL A 69 3.46 -8.11 5.90
C VAL A 69 2.77 -7.59 7.15
N ALA A 70 3.18 -8.06 8.33
CA ALA A 70 2.57 -7.63 9.59
C ALA A 70 2.70 -6.11 9.79
N GLY A 71 1.57 -5.43 9.98
CA GLY A 71 1.50 -3.99 10.26
C GLY A 71 0.62 -3.20 9.30
N THR A 72 0.98 -1.92 9.12
CA THR A 72 0.26 -0.97 8.26
C THR A 72 0.78 -0.96 6.83
N GLY A 73 0.20 -0.11 5.98
CA GLY A 73 0.72 0.13 4.62
C GLY A 73 2.21 0.50 4.60
N PHE A 74 2.69 1.24 5.59
CA PHE A 74 4.12 1.56 5.71
C PHE A 74 4.99 0.33 5.95
N SER A 75 4.49 -0.70 6.65
CA SER A 75 5.21 -1.97 6.78
C SER A 75 5.34 -2.69 5.43
N GLY A 76 4.27 -2.71 4.64
CA GLY A 76 4.29 -3.25 3.27
C GLY A 76 5.23 -2.47 2.35
N LEU A 77 5.16 -1.13 2.42
CA LEU A 77 6.06 -0.26 1.66
C LEU A 77 7.53 -0.46 2.08
N ASP A 78 7.82 -0.53 3.38
CA ASP A 78 9.18 -0.80 3.86
C ASP A 78 9.71 -2.15 3.36
N CYS A 79 8.84 -3.17 3.27
CA CYS A 79 9.17 -4.48 2.72
C CYS A 79 9.54 -4.37 1.22
N VAL A 80 8.70 -3.77 0.37
CA VAL A 80 9.00 -3.68 -1.07
C VAL A 80 10.15 -2.72 -1.36
N LEU A 81 10.30 -1.65 -0.59
CA LEU A 81 11.41 -0.72 -0.71
C LEU A 81 12.73 -1.28 -0.16
N SER A 82 12.72 -2.41 0.56
CA SER A 82 13.93 -3.10 1.00
C SER A 82 14.76 -3.69 -0.14
N LEU A 83 14.21 -3.74 -1.36
CA LEU A 83 14.92 -4.06 -2.60
C LEU A 83 16.00 -3.01 -2.94
N ILE A 84 15.80 -1.77 -2.48
CA ILE A 84 16.70 -0.64 -2.72
C ILE A 84 17.85 -0.69 -1.70
N LEU A 85 19.07 -0.66 -2.19
CA LEU A 85 20.28 -0.66 -1.38
C LEU A 85 21.03 0.67 -1.49
N PRO A 86 21.87 1.03 -0.52
CA PRO A 86 22.66 2.24 -0.58
C PRO A 86 23.46 2.39 -1.88
N GLY A 87 23.35 3.56 -2.49
CA GLY A 87 23.99 3.89 -3.76
C GLY A 87 23.19 3.47 -5.00
N ASP A 88 22.05 2.78 -4.85
CA ASP A 88 21.18 2.47 -5.99
C ASP A 88 20.61 3.73 -6.62
N LYS A 89 20.65 3.79 -7.94
CA LYS A 89 20.01 4.86 -8.69
C LYS A 89 18.50 4.66 -8.72
N VAL A 90 17.76 5.61 -8.18
CA VAL A 90 16.30 5.58 -8.11
C VAL A 90 15.71 6.86 -8.69
N VAL A 91 14.62 6.74 -9.45
CA VAL A 91 13.78 7.88 -9.83
C VAL A 91 12.43 7.75 -9.14
N CYS A 92 12.02 8.80 -8.43
CA CYS A 92 10.74 8.89 -7.72
C CYS A 92 9.85 9.94 -8.36
N PHE A 93 8.54 9.67 -8.40
CA PHE A 93 7.51 10.54 -8.97
C PHE A 93 6.47 10.96 -7.91
N PRO A 94 6.85 11.76 -6.89
CA PRO A 94 5.88 12.24 -5.92
C PRO A 94 4.92 13.25 -6.53
N ASN A 95 3.64 13.16 -6.16
CA ASN A 95 2.61 14.14 -6.53
C ASN A 95 1.61 14.42 -5.40
N GLY A 96 2.02 14.12 -4.16
CA GLY A 96 1.26 14.41 -2.95
C GLY A 96 1.97 13.99 -1.67
N THR A 97 1.24 14.01 -0.56
CA THR A 97 1.79 13.79 0.78
C THR A 97 2.38 12.39 0.96
N PHE A 98 1.65 11.33 0.54
CA PHE A 98 2.08 9.95 0.82
C PHE A 98 3.23 9.53 -0.08
N SER A 99 3.16 9.83 -1.37
CA SER A 99 4.29 9.60 -2.28
C SER A 99 5.54 10.41 -1.92
N GLY A 100 5.36 11.56 -1.24
CA GLY A 100 6.45 12.32 -0.61
C GLY A 100 7.11 11.58 0.55
N ILE A 101 6.31 10.96 1.44
CA ILE A 101 6.81 10.13 2.56
C ILE A 101 7.54 8.88 2.02
N ASP A 102 6.97 8.24 1.00
CA ASP A 102 7.62 7.10 0.35
C ASP A 102 8.96 7.48 -0.28
N THR A 103 9.01 8.66 -0.91
CA THR A 103 10.26 9.22 -1.45
C THR A 103 11.29 9.46 -0.36
N LEU A 104 10.88 9.93 0.83
CA LEU A 104 11.77 10.06 1.98
C LEU A 104 12.29 8.69 2.44
N THR A 105 11.42 7.68 2.51
CA THR A 105 11.81 6.30 2.84
C THR A 105 12.83 5.76 1.84
N ILE A 106 12.62 5.99 0.54
CA ILE A 106 13.56 5.62 -0.53
C ILE A 106 14.91 6.33 -0.35
N ARG A 107 14.90 7.61 -0.04
CA ARG A 107 16.12 8.36 0.25
C ARG A 107 16.90 7.76 1.41
N MET A 108 16.22 7.39 2.51
CA MET A 108 16.84 6.73 3.65
C MET A 108 17.48 5.40 3.25
N LYS A 109 16.82 4.57 2.45
CA LYS A 109 17.32 3.25 2.02
C LYS A 109 18.48 3.37 1.01
N ALA A 110 18.40 4.31 0.08
CA ALA A 110 19.41 4.51 -0.94
C ALA A 110 20.64 5.29 -0.45
N SER A 111 20.58 5.93 0.72
CA SER A 111 21.68 6.70 1.28
C SER A 111 22.84 5.83 1.74
N THR A 112 24.05 6.31 1.49
CA THR A 112 25.27 5.79 2.13
C THR A 112 25.32 6.16 3.61
N ALA A 113 26.22 5.56 4.37
CA ALA A 113 26.39 5.89 5.79
C ALA A 113 26.78 7.37 5.99
N GLU A 114 27.58 7.93 5.08
CA GLU A 114 28.01 9.33 5.11
C GLU A 114 26.85 10.29 4.85
N GLU A 115 25.99 9.97 3.86
CA GLU A 115 24.81 10.78 3.54
C GLU A 115 23.78 10.76 4.67
N LEU A 116 23.58 9.60 5.34
CA LEU A 116 22.76 9.51 6.55
C LEU A 116 23.34 10.26 7.75
N ALA A 117 24.66 10.24 7.91
CA ALA A 117 25.32 10.97 8.97
C ALA A 117 25.22 12.50 8.79
N ALA A 118 25.13 12.97 7.54
CA ALA A 118 24.95 14.39 7.23
C ALA A 118 23.56 14.91 7.59
N ASP A 119 22.50 14.13 7.29
CA ASP A 119 21.10 14.42 7.68
C ASP A 119 20.33 13.10 7.79
N SER A 120 20.15 12.61 9.00
CA SER A 120 19.48 11.34 9.25
C SER A 120 17.96 11.39 9.09
N LEU A 121 17.34 12.56 9.18
CA LEU A 121 15.90 12.74 9.11
C LEU A 121 15.40 13.07 7.70
N ASN A 122 16.24 13.72 6.88
CA ASN A 122 15.88 14.09 5.50
C ASN A 122 17.11 13.96 4.57
N PRO A 123 17.67 12.77 4.43
CA PRO A 123 18.87 12.57 3.61
C PRO A 123 18.58 12.91 2.15
N LYS A 124 19.62 13.41 1.47
CA LYS A 124 19.57 13.80 0.06
C LYS A 124 20.63 13.05 -0.74
N PRO A 125 20.49 11.72 -0.88
CA PRO A 125 21.47 10.92 -1.60
C PRO A 125 21.52 11.33 -3.07
N LYS A 126 22.74 11.43 -3.62
CA LYS A 126 22.96 11.78 -5.04
C LYS A 126 22.38 10.74 -6.01
N SER A 127 22.15 9.54 -5.50
CA SER A 127 21.60 8.42 -6.28
C SER A 127 20.07 8.49 -6.47
N VAL A 128 19.35 9.35 -5.72
CA VAL A 128 17.89 9.49 -5.83
C VAL A 128 17.55 10.77 -6.57
N THR A 129 16.91 10.62 -7.71
CA THR A 129 16.32 11.72 -8.49
C THR A 129 14.82 11.82 -8.19
N VAL A 130 14.36 13.01 -7.88
CA VAL A 130 12.94 13.29 -7.62
C VAL A 130 12.40 14.14 -8.78
N ILE A 131 11.37 13.65 -9.42
CA ILE A 131 10.63 14.34 -10.48
C ILE A 131 9.33 14.84 -9.87
N ASP A 132 9.36 16.04 -9.33
CA ASP A 132 8.20 16.66 -8.70
C ASP A 132 7.09 16.91 -9.72
N THR A 133 5.91 16.40 -9.43
CA THR A 133 4.69 16.71 -10.16
C THR A 133 3.91 17.75 -9.35
N PRO A 134 3.46 18.86 -9.96
CA PRO A 134 2.71 19.89 -9.25
C PRO A 134 1.51 19.30 -8.51
N HIS A 135 1.26 19.81 -7.30
CA HIS A 135 0.14 19.37 -6.47
C HIS A 135 -1.18 19.40 -7.26
N GLY A 136 -1.97 18.34 -7.14
CA GLY A 136 -3.24 18.24 -7.87
C GLY A 136 -3.10 17.82 -9.34
N GLN A 137 -1.92 17.44 -9.81
CA GLN A 137 -1.70 16.87 -11.13
C GLN A 137 -1.33 15.38 -11.02
N SER A 138 -1.69 14.62 -12.05
CA SER A 138 -1.30 13.21 -12.19
C SER A 138 0.06 13.08 -12.85
N VAL A 139 0.83 12.08 -12.43
CA VAL A 139 2.04 11.65 -13.15
C VAL A 139 1.64 11.03 -14.47
N THR A 140 2.21 11.49 -15.58
CA THR A 140 1.88 11.05 -16.94
C THR A 140 2.93 10.12 -17.53
N ALA A 141 2.54 9.30 -18.52
CA ALA A 141 3.47 8.45 -19.28
C ALA A 141 4.64 9.25 -19.85
N ALA A 142 4.39 10.42 -20.41
CA ALA A 142 5.42 11.28 -21.01
C ALA A 142 6.46 11.75 -19.98
N THR A 143 6.00 12.13 -18.78
CA THR A 143 6.89 12.51 -17.67
C THR A 143 7.79 11.35 -17.25
N VAL A 144 7.21 10.16 -17.11
CA VAL A 144 7.94 8.95 -16.72
C VAL A 144 8.93 8.57 -17.79
N ASP A 145 8.49 8.45 -19.05
CA ASP A 145 9.34 8.02 -20.17
C ASP A 145 10.57 8.92 -20.33
N LYS A 146 10.37 10.25 -20.27
CA LYS A 146 11.44 11.24 -20.33
C LYS A 146 12.44 11.04 -19.18
N ALA A 147 11.95 10.97 -17.94
CA ALA A 147 12.82 10.87 -16.77
C ALA A 147 13.64 9.57 -16.74
N LEU A 148 13.03 8.42 -17.09
CA LEU A 148 13.75 7.15 -17.13
C LEU A 148 14.79 7.12 -18.24
N GLY A 149 14.50 7.72 -19.39
CA GLY A 149 15.46 7.84 -20.50
C GLY A 149 16.67 8.72 -20.17
N GLU A 150 16.45 9.83 -19.47
CA GLU A 150 17.51 10.77 -19.06
C GLU A 150 18.38 10.23 -17.93
N HIS A 151 17.76 9.69 -16.86
CA HIS A 151 18.49 9.33 -15.64
C HIS A 151 18.99 7.88 -15.60
N LYS A 152 18.41 7.00 -16.40
CA LYS A 152 18.77 5.56 -16.51
C LYS A 152 18.92 4.91 -15.12
N PRO A 153 17.89 4.94 -14.25
CA PRO A 153 17.96 4.40 -12.91
C PRO A 153 17.89 2.86 -12.94
N MET A 154 18.23 2.22 -11.82
CA MET A 154 17.92 0.81 -11.58
C MET A 154 16.46 0.64 -11.18
N TRP A 155 15.94 1.55 -10.34
CA TRP A 155 14.60 1.51 -9.77
C TRP A 155 13.81 2.76 -10.11
N ALA A 156 12.51 2.59 -10.31
CA ALA A 156 11.56 3.69 -10.38
C ALA A 156 10.43 3.46 -9.37
N PHE A 157 9.95 4.52 -8.74
CA PHE A 157 8.85 4.45 -7.77
C PHE A 157 7.73 5.41 -8.12
N MET A 158 6.48 4.94 -8.05
CA MET A 158 5.28 5.74 -8.22
C MET A 158 4.13 5.19 -7.37
N ALA A 159 3.33 6.07 -6.77
CA ALA A 159 2.04 5.68 -6.22
C ALA A 159 1.00 5.54 -7.35
N HIS A 160 0.20 4.48 -7.38
CA HIS A 160 -0.90 4.33 -8.32
C HIS A 160 -1.96 5.41 -8.07
N TRP A 161 -2.46 5.50 -6.83
CA TRP A 161 -3.40 6.53 -6.39
C TRP A 161 -2.80 7.30 -5.22
N GLU A 162 -2.65 8.60 -5.38
CA GLU A 162 -2.12 9.49 -4.34
C GLU A 162 -3.27 10.11 -3.55
N THR A 163 -3.44 9.66 -2.32
CA THR A 163 -4.52 10.12 -1.44
C THR A 163 -4.41 11.61 -1.11
N GLY A 164 -3.20 12.11 -0.87
CA GLY A 164 -2.97 13.50 -0.43
C GLY A 164 -3.39 14.55 -1.48
N SER A 165 -3.33 14.19 -2.76
CA SER A 165 -3.77 15.05 -3.86
C SER A 165 -5.08 14.58 -4.52
N GLY A 166 -5.58 13.41 -4.16
CA GLY A 166 -6.76 12.79 -4.77
C GLY A 166 -6.56 12.40 -6.24
N ARG A 167 -5.33 12.01 -6.64
CA ARG A 167 -4.99 11.78 -8.03
C ARG A 167 -4.69 10.33 -8.36
N ILE A 168 -5.19 9.90 -9.52
CA ILE A 168 -4.81 8.65 -10.18
C ILE A 168 -3.65 8.95 -11.12
N ASN A 169 -2.55 8.21 -10.96
CA ASN A 169 -1.39 8.30 -11.84
C ASN A 169 -1.48 7.29 -12.99
N ASP A 170 -0.77 7.56 -14.08
CA ASP A 170 -0.77 6.70 -15.28
C ASP A 170 0.06 5.43 -15.05
N LEU A 171 -0.59 4.43 -14.47
CA LEU A 171 0.02 3.14 -14.12
C LEU A 171 0.52 2.39 -15.37
N LYS A 172 -0.26 2.43 -16.47
CA LYS A 172 0.12 1.78 -17.72
C LYS A 172 1.37 2.42 -18.33
N GLY A 173 1.37 3.75 -18.41
CA GLY A 173 2.50 4.52 -18.90
C GLY A 173 3.75 4.31 -18.04
N PHE A 174 3.61 4.21 -16.71
CA PHE A 174 4.71 3.89 -15.79
C PHE A 174 5.30 2.50 -16.08
N SER A 175 4.46 1.48 -16.16
CA SER A 175 4.91 0.11 -16.46
C SER A 175 5.60 0.01 -17.83
N ASP A 176 5.00 0.59 -18.87
CA ASP A 176 5.55 0.55 -20.23
C ASP A 176 6.91 1.26 -20.32
N ALA A 177 7.05 2.40 -19.66
CA ALA A 177 8.31 3.12 -19.60
C ALA A 177 9.40 2.33 -18.83
N CYS A 178 9.03 1.66 -17.73
CA CYS A 178 9.94 0.77 -17.01
C CYS A 178 10.47 -0.36 -17.91
N LEU A 179 9.60 -1.01 -18.69
CA LEU A 179 9.99 -2.02 -19.65
C LEU A 179 10.90 -1.46 -20.75
N LYS A 180 10.49 -0.35 -21.36
CA LYS A 180 11.22 0.31 -22.45
C LYS A 180 12.65 0.67 -22.07
N HIS A 181 12.85 1.15 -20.86
CA HIS A 181 14.15 1.61 -20.37
C HIS A 181 14.90 0.55 -19.54
N ASN A 182 14.37 -0.68 -19.42
CA ASN A 182 14.92 -1.76 -18.59
C ASN A 182 15.12 -1.35 -17.13
N VAL A 183 14.13 -0.63 -16.56
CA VAL A 183 14.07 -0.17 -15.17
C VAL A 183 13.10 -1.06 -14.40
N MET A 184 13.36 -1.31 -13.14
CA MET A 184 12.47 -2.07 -12.26
C MET A 184 11.52 -1.10 -11.53
N GLY A 185 10.22 -1.20 -11.83
CA GLY A 185 9.19 -0.39 -11.19
C GLY A 185 8.81 -0.95 -9.82
N ILE A 186 8.59 -0.07 -8.85
CA ILE A 186 7.96 -0.36 -7.55
C ILE A 186 6.73 0.53 -7.42
N CYS A 187 5.60 -0.03 -7.00
CA CYS A 187 4.35 0.70 -6.94
C CYS A 187 3.69 0.65 -5.55
N ASP A 188 3.31 1.82 -5.06
CA ASP A 188 2.37 1.95 -3.94
C ASP A 188 0.93 1.85 -4.46
N ALA A 189 0.21 0.83 -4.04
CA ALA A 189 -1.21 0.62 -4.32
C ALA A 189 -2.07 0.70 -3.03
N VAL A 190 -1.60 1.41 -2.00
CA VAL A 190 -2.28 1.57 -0.70
C VAL A 190 -3.70 2.07 -0.87
N SER A 191 -3.95 3.01 -1.77
CA SER A 191 -5.28 3.61 -1.96
C SER A 191 -6.09 2.97 -3.09
N SER A 192 -5.50 2.04 -3.86
CA SER A 192 -6.16 1.46 -5.03
C SER A 192 -6.55 -0.01 -4.88
N LEU A 193 -5.79 -0.82 -4.14
CA LEU A 193 -6.12 -2.24 -3.95
C LEU A 193 -7.45 -2.41 -3.22
N GLY A 194 -8.32 -3.24 -3.76
CA GLY A 194 -9.65 -3.50 -3.22
C GLY A 194 -10.66 -2.37 -3.48
N VAL A 195 -10.26 -1.33 -4.24
CA VAL A 195 -11.11 -0.21 -4.68
C VAL A 195 -11.15 -0.11 -6.19
N ALA A 196 -10.00 -0.10 -6.84
CA ALA A 196 -9.89 -0.11 -8.30
C ALA A 196 -9.97 -1.54 -8.86
N ASP A 197 -10.51 -1.68 -10.07
CA ASP A 197 -10.50 -2.95 -10.81
C ASP A 197 -9.26 -2.98 -11.73
N PHE A 198 -8.23 -3.69 -11.31
CA PHE A 198 -7.00 -3.89 -12.09
C PHE A 198 -6.32 -5.21 -11.70
N ASN A 199 -5.53 -5.76 -12.61
CA ASN A 199 -4.69 -6.92 -12.34
C ASN A 199 -3.23 -6.50 -12.44
N ILE A 200 -2.41 -6.81 -11.46
CA ILE A 200 -1.00 -6.40 -11.50
C ILE A 200 -0.20 -7.13 -12.59
N ASP A 201 -0.65 -8.29 -13.04
CA ASP A 201 -0.04 -9.01 -14.16
C ASP A 201 -0.13 -8.23 -15.50
N ASP A 202 -1.04 -7.25 -15.61
CA ASP A 202 -1.15 -6.37 -16.79
C ASP A 202 -0.05 -5.28 -16.83
N TYR A 203 0.79 -5.21 -15.79
CA TYR A 203 1.83 -4.19 -15.61
C TYR A 203 3.23 -4.80 -15.40
N PRO A 204 3.77 -5.53 -16.38
CA PRO A 204 5.00 -6.32 -16.20
C PRO A 204 6.29 -5.50 -15.97
N GLY A 205 6.25 -4.19 -16.17
CA GLY A 205 7.36 -3.29 -15.81
C GLY A 205 7.49 -3.04 -14.30
N ILE A 206 6.46 -3.42 -13.51
CA ILE A 206 6.43 -3.22 -12.06
C ILE A 206 6.72 -4.56 -11.40
N VAL A 207 7.82 -4.62 -10.65
CA VAL A 207 8.31 -5.87 -10.07
C VAL A 207 7.93 -6.08 -8.62
N ALA A 208 7.50 -5.02 -7.91
CA ALA A 208 7.08 -5.08 -6.52
C ALA A 208 5.94 -4.11 -6.23
N TRP A 209 4.97 -4.57 -5.44
CA TRP A 209 3.74 -3.87 -5.12
C TRP A 209 3.47 -3.93 -3.62
N ALA A 210 3.06 -2.82 -3.04
CA ALA A 210 2.57 -2.77 -1.66
C ALA A 210 1.19 -2.13 -1.57
N SER A 211 0.42 -2.56 -0.59
CA SER A 211 -0.85 -1.96 -0.22
C SER A 211 -1.02 -1.97 1.30
N CYS A 212 -2.24 -1.74 1.78
CA CYS A 212 -2.54 -1.73 3.20
C CYS A 212 -3.85 -2.44 3.53
N PRO A 213 -4.03 -2.90 4.78
CA PRO A 213 -5.29 -3.48 5.21
C PRO A 213 -6.34 -2.40 5.54
N GLN A 214 -5.92 -1.21 6.00
CA GLN A 214 -6.78 -0.20 6.61
C GLN A 214 -7.53 0.72 5.63
N LYS A 215 -7.51 0.41 4.32
CA LYS A 215 -8.29 1.14 3.29
C LYS A 215 -9.18 0.18 2.49
N GLY A 216 -8.82 -0.14 1.27
CA GLY A 216 -9.64 -0.97 0.38
C GLY A 216 -9.89 -2.40 0.86
N VAL A 217 -9.08 -2.92 1.79
CA VAL A 217 -9.29 -4.22 2.44
C VAL A 217 -10.20 -4.05 3.67
N LEU A 218 -11.42 -3.54 3.45
CA LEU A 218 -12.49 -3.32 4.42
C LEU A 218 -12.10 -2.50 5.65
N SER A 219 -11.18 -1.56 5.48
CA SER A 219 -10.71 -0.69 6.57
C SER A 219 -10.17 -1.46 7.79
N LEU A 220 -9.67 -2.67 7.55
CA LEU A 220 -9.18 -3.55 8.59
C LEU A 220 -7.98 -2.91 9.30
N PRO A 221 -8.06 -2.61 10.62
CA PRO A 221 -6.95 -2.02 11.34
C PRO A 221 -5.78 -3.00 11.46
N LEU A 222 -4.59 -2.48 11.58
CA LEU A 222 -3.33 -3.14 11.97
C LEU A 222 -3.31 -4.67 11.90
N THR A 223 -3.27 -5.24 10.70
CA THR A 223 -3.12 -6.68 10.49
C THR A 223 -1.96 -6.99 9.55
N TYR A 224 -2.26 -7.13 8.27
CA TYR A 224 -1.25 -7.49 7.27
C TYR A 224 -1.36 -6.59 6.03
N ALA A 225 -0.29 -5.88 5.74
CA ALA A 225 -0.15 -5.10 4.51
C ALA A 225 0.06 -6.05 3.32
N PRO A 226 -0.83 -6.07 2.31
CA PRO A 226 -0.65 -6.89 1.12
C PRO A 226 0.57 -6.46 0.33
N VAL A 227 1.44 -7.41 -0.02
CA VAL A 227 2.56 -7.21 -0.94
C VAL A 227 2.57 -8.27 -2.03
N SER A 228 3.17 -7.94 -3.16
CA SER A 228 3.41 -8.90 -4.26
C SER A 228 4.74 -8.60 -4.93
N PHE A 229 5.50 -9.66 -5.21
CA PHE A 229 6.80 -9.57 -5.89
C PHE A 229 6.82 -10.51 -7.08
N THR A 230 7.41 -10.06 -8.17
CA THR A 230 7.77 -10.96 -9.28
C THR A 230 8.99 -11.81 -8.92
N ASP A 231 9.19 -12.91 -9.64
CA ASP A 231 10.41 -13.73 -9.48
C ASP A 231 11.68 -12.91 -9.70
N LYS A 232 11.64 -11.94 -10.63
CA LYS A 232 12.76 -11.02 -10.89
C LYS A 232 13.13 -10.21 -9.64
N ALA A 233 12.16 -9.70 -8.90
CA ALA A 233 12.40 -8.95 -7.67
C ALA A 233 13.03 -9.84 -6.59
N ILE A 234 12.53 -11.05 -6.43
CA ILE A 234 13.07 -12.02 -5.45
C ILE A 234 14.49 -12.46 -5.82
N GLU A 235 14.76 -12.67 -7.10
CA GLU A 235 16.11 -12.98 -7.56
C GLU A 235 17.10 -11.85 -7.23
N MET A 236 16.68 -10.58 -7.35
CA MET A 236 17.49 -9.44 -6.92
C MET A 236 17.81 -9.49 -5.42
N VAL A 237 16.84 -9.89 -4.56
CA VAL A 237 17.08 -10.08 -3.14
C VAL A 237 18.10 -11.19 -2.88
N LYS A 238 18.00 -12.32 -3.61
CA LYS A 238 18.95 -13.44 -3.46
C LYS A 238 20.37 -13.04 -3.85
N GLN A 239 20.54 -12.28 -4.94
CA GLN A 239 21.84 -11.89 -5.46
C GLN A 239 22.50 -10.76 -4.67
N ARG A 240 21.70 -9.79 -4.20
CA ARG A 240 22.21 -8.54 -3.61
C ARG A 240 22.07 -8.47 -2.10
N GLY A 241 21.24 -9.33 -1.52
CA GLY A 241 20.86 -9.29 -0.11
C GLY A 241 19.74 -8.29 0.19
N CYS A 242 19.39 -8.22 1.46
CA CYS A 242 18.38 -7.34 2.02
C CYS A 242 18.83 -6.85 3.39
N ARG A 243 18.59 -5.59 3.73
CA ARG A 243 19.05 -4.96 4.99
C ARG A 243 17.95 -4.84 6.04
N THR A 244 16.97 -5.72 6.00
CA THR A 244 15.94 -5.82 7.05
C THR A 244 15.75 -7.28 7.43
N TYR A 245 15.49 -7.53 8.70
CA TYR A 245 15.08 -8.87 9.15
C TYR A 245 13.56 -8.97 9.18
N VAL A 246 12.87 -8.04 9.84
CA VAL A 246 11.42 -8.12 10.09
C VAL A 246 10.59 -8.07 8.80
N HIS A 247 10.97 -7.19 7.88
CA HIS A 247 10.29 -7.05 6.58
C HIS A 247 11.11 -7.66 5.44
N HIS A 248 11.76 -8.80 5.69
CA HIS A 248 12.60 -9.46 4.68
C HIS A 248 11.72 -10.22 3.67
N PRO A 249 11.72 -9.88 2.37
CA PRO A 249 10.78 -10.43 1.39
C PRO A 249 10.76 -11.97 1.33
N ILE A 250 11.92 -12.62 1.43
CA ILE A 250 12.02 -14.08 1.33
C ILE A 250 11.64 -14.75 2.66
N LEU A 251 12.04 -14.18 3.81
CA LEU A 251 11.73 -14.77 5.12
C LEU A 251 10.23 -14.66 5.42
N ASP A 252 9.61 -13.51 5.12
CA ASP A 252 8.16 -13.37 5.25
C ASP A 252 7.43 -14.32 4.30
N ALA A 253 7.82 -14.39 3.03
CA ALA A 253 7.24 -15.31 2.07
C ALA A 253 7.31 -16.77 2.56
N ARG A 254 8.45 -17.19 3.14
CA ARG A 254 8.63 -18.51 3.73
C ARG A 254 7.64 -18.77 4.88
N HIS A 255 7.39 -17.76 5.71
CA HIS A 255 6.42 -17.86 6.81
C HIS A 255 4.98 -18.01 6.27
N TRP A 256 4.66 -17.41 5.13
CA TRP A 256 3.40 -17.59 4.41
C TRP A 256 3.36 -18.84 3.52
N GLY A 257 4.31 -19.77 3.69
CA GLY A 257 4.35 -21.01 2.94
C GLY A 257 4.73 -20.82 1.47
N VAL A 258 5.72 -19.96 1.20
CA VAL A 258 6.37 -19.86 -0.12
C VAL A 258 7.86 -20.13 0.03
N ILE A 259 8.33 -21.26 -0.50
CA ILE A 259 9.73 -21.66 -0.47
C ILE A 259 10.19 -21.92 -1.89
N ASP A 260 11.30 -21.30 -2.29
CA ASP A 260 11.92 -21.43 -3.61
C ASP A 260 10.93 -21.29 -4.78
N GLY A 261 10.05 -20.29 -4.70
CA GLY A 261 9.05 -20.00 -5.73
C GLY A 261 7.91 -21.00 -5.81
N LYS A 262 7.68 -21.78 -4.77
CA LYS A 262 6.60 -22.77 -4.71
C LYS A 262 5.82 -22.64 -3.42
N ASP A 263 4.51 -22.87 -3.51
CA ASP A 263 3.67 -23.03 -2.34
C ASP A 263 4.00 -24.32 -1.59
N THR A 264 4.00 -24.26 -0.25
CA THR A 264 4.22 -25.38 0.64
C THR A 264 3.21 -25.40 1.77
N GLU A 265 2.86 -26.59 2.24
CA GLU A 265 2.01 -26.77 3.42
C GLU A 265 2.80 -26.71 4.74
N THR A 266 4.13 -26.63 4.67
CA THR A 266 5.02 -26.54 5.83
C THR A 266 5.74 -25.20 5.85
N PRO A 267 5.07 -24.11 6.31
CA PRO A 267 5.68 -22.80 6.40
C PRO A 267 6.84 -22.79 7.40
N GLY A 268 7.84 -21.99 7.12
CA GLY A 268 8.96 -21.75 8.05
C GLY A 268 8.62 -20.65 9.04
N TYR A 269 9.16 -20.71 10.25
CA TYR A 269 9.04 -19.62 11.21
C TYR A 269 9.93 -18.42 10.79
N HIS A 270 9.38 -17.23 10.92
CA HIS A 270 10.10 -15.97 10.75
C HIS A 270 9.85 -15.03 11.94
N GLN A 271 8.60 -14.72 12.21
CA GLN A 271 8.17 -13.87 13.33
C GLN A 271 6.83 -14.35 13.89
N THR A 272 6.50 -13.92 15.12
CA THR A 272 5.21 -14.28 15.72
C THR A 272 4.08 -13.48 15.11
N HIS A 273 3.16 -14.14 14.45
CA HIS A 273 1.96 -13.53 13.90
C HIS A 273 0.81 -13.58 14.89
N SER A 274 -0.04 -12.55 14.89
CA SER A 274 -1.25 -12.54 15.70
C SER A 274 -2.31 -13.45 15.06
N CYS A 275 -2.74 -14.50 15.77
CA CYS A 275 -3.82 -15.37 15.30
C CYS A 275 -5.14 -14.61 15.10
N TYR A 276 -5.41 -13.60 15.92
CA TYR A 276 -6.56 -12.72 15.78
C TYR A 276 -6.51 -11.92 14.46
N ALA A 277 -5.35 -11.38 14.16
CA ALA A 277 -5.12 -10.65 12.93
C ALA A 277 -5.23 -11.55 11.69
N VAL A 278 -4.75 -12.79 11.76
CA VAL A 278 -4.92 -13.78 10.68
C VAL A 278 -6.41 -14.06 10.42
N ALA A 279 -7.19 -14.32 11.47
CA ALA A 279 -8.62 -14.61 11.35
C ALA A 279 -9.39 -13.43 10.74
N ALA A 280 -9.14 -12.21 11.21
CA ALA A 280 -9.78 -11.00 10.71
C ALA A 280 -9.37 -10.69 9.24
N PHE A 281 -8.09 -10.85 8.91
CA PHE A 281 -7.59 -10.63 7.56
C PHE A 281 -8.15 -11.63 6.56
N HIS A 282 -8.19 -12.90 6.93
CA HIS A 282 -8.82 -13.96 6.15
C HIS A 282 -10.29 -13.62 5.86
N GLU A 283 -11.07 -13.23 6.88
CA GLU A 283 -12.48 -12.87 6.73
C GLU A 283 -12.68 -11.65 5.84
N ALA A 284 -11.84 -10.61 5.99
CA ALA A 284 -11.92 -9.43 5.13
C ALA A 284 -11.71 -9.80 3.65
N LEU A 285 -10.72 -10.63 3.35
CA LEU A 285 -10.46 -11.11 1.99
C LEU A 285 -11.63 -11.94 1.45
N ARG A 286 -12.16 -12.86 2.27
CA ARG A 286 -13.31 -13.69 1.92
C ARG A 286 -14.55 -12.85 1.57
N ILE A 287 -14.81 -11.79 2.35
CA ILE A 287 -15.94 -10.88 2.10
C ILE A 287 -15.73 -10.12 0.78
N ILE A 288 -14.54 -9.56 0.55
CA ILE A 288 -14.26 -8.78 -0.66
C ILE A 288 -14.41 -9.65 -1.91
N LEU A 289 -13.82 -10.84 -1.91
CA LEU A 289 -13.88 -11.73 -3.05
C LEU A 289 -15.29 -12.28 -3.27
N GLY A 290 -16.02 -12.61 -2.20
CA GLY A 290 -17.43 -13.01 -2.28
C GLY A 290 -18.35 -11.92 -2.80
N TYR A 291 -18.04 -10.64 -2.51
CA TYR A 291 -18.77 -9.50 -3.07
C TYR A 291 -18.42 -9.27 -4.54
N GLY A 292 -17.19 -9.53 -4.91
CA GLY A 292 -16.65 -9.37 -6.27
C GLY A 292 -15.93 -8.05 -6.48
N ARG A 293 -14.66 -8.13 -6.91
CA ARG A 293 -13.77 -6.98 -7.13
C ARG A 293 -14.39 -5.92 -8.06
N ARG A 294 -14.88 -6.34 -9.24
CA ARG A 294 -15.48 -5.44 -10.24
C ARG A 294 -16.72 -4.75 -9.71
N ARG A 295 -17.59 -5.50 -9.02
CA ARG A 295 -18.79 -4.94 -8.41
C ARG A 295 -18.42 -3.89 -7.38
N LYS A 296 -17.46 -4.18 -6.50
CA LYS A 296 -16.98 -3.23 -5.49
C LYS A 296 -16.42 -1.95 -6.12
N ALA A 297 -15.61 -2.06 -7.18
CA ALA A 297 -15.08 -0.91 -7.91
C ALA A 297 -16.20 -0.08 -8.57
N SER A 298 -17.20 -0.73 -9.14
CA SER A 298 -18.38 -0.06 -9.72
C SER A 298 -19.18 0.70 -8.66
N ASP A 299 -19.35 0.12 -7.48
CA ASP A 299 -20.07 0.76 -6.37
C ASP A 299 -19.31 1.99 -5.85
N TYR A 300 -17.98 1.92 -5.73
CA TYR A 300 -17.17 3.10 -5.39
C TYR A 300 -17.34 4.22 -6.43
N ALA A 301 -17.30 3.90 -7.73
CA ALA A 301 -17.49 4.88 -8.79
C ALA A 301 -18.91 5.48 -8.76
N TYR A 302 -19.93 4.67 -8.46
CA TYR A 302 -21.30 5.14 -8.33
C TYR A 302 -21.47 6.09 -7.15
N HIS A 303 -20.95 5.71 -5.98
CA HIS A 303 -21.04 6.52 -4.75
C HIS A 303 -20.23 7.82 -4.88
N GLU A 304 -19.04 7.76 -5.50
CA GLU A 304 -18.22 8.96 -5.77
C GLU A 304 -18.99 9.94 -6.64
N LYS A 305 -19.60 9.46 -7.74
CA LYS A 305 -20.37 10.31 -8.65
C LYS A 305 -21.55 10.99 -7.94
N ALA A 306 -22.26 10.25 -7.08
CA ALA A 306 -23.36 10.80 -6.30
C ALA A 306 -22.88 11.87 -5.30
N LEU A 307 -21.82 11.58 -4.55
CA LEU A 307 -21.25 12.51 -3.60
C LEU A 307 -20.64 13.73 -4.28
N ARG A 308 -19.91 13.56 -5.38
CA ARG A 308 -19.38 14.65 -6.22
C ARG A 308 -20.49 15.61 -6.63
N SER A 309 -21.58 15.08 -7.21
CA SER A 309 -22.72 15.91 -7.64
C SER A 309 -23.33 16.70 -6.47
N ALA A 310 -23.42 16.09 -5.29
CA ALA A 310 -23.96 16.76 -4.10
C ALA A 310 -23.06 17.91 -3.62
N VAL A 311 -21.74 17.69 -3.48
CA VAL A 311 -20.82 18.72 -3.01
C VAL A 311 -20.62 19.85 -4.03
N GLU A 312 -20.64 19.54 -5.34
CA GLU A 312 -20.62 20.53 -6.41
C GLU A 312 -21.88 21.41 -6.39
N ALA A 313 -23.06 20.83 -6.15
CA ALA A 313 -24.31 21.58 -5.95
C ALA A 313 -24.26 22.52 -4.71
N MET A 314 -23.43 22.19 -3.73
CA MET A 314 -23.16 23.06 -2.57
C MET A 314 -22.14 24.17 -2.87
N GLY A 315 -21.62 24.22 -4.09
CA GLY A 315 -20.63 25.21 -4.54
C GLY A 315 -19.17 24.86 -4.23
N CYS A 316 -18.89 23.60 -3.90
CA CYS A 316 -17.51 23.12 -3.76
C CYS A 316 -16.90 22.83 -5.14
N ASP A 317 -15.59 23.07 -5.27
CA ASP A 317 -14.81 22.71 -6.44
C ASP A 317 -14.06 21.38 -6.17
N VAL A 318 -14.48 20.31 -6.87
CA VAL A 318 -13.89 18.97 -6.69
C VAL A 318 -12.66 18.82 -7.57
N THR A 319 -11.52 18.63 -6.95
CA THR A 319 -10.22 18.52 -7.62
C THR A 319 -9.72 17.11 -7.83
N SER A 320 -10.24 16.10 -7.08
CA SER A 320 -9.83 14.69 -7.21
C SER A 320 -10.39 14.02 -8.47
N ASN A 321 -9.71 12.94 -8.91
CA ASN A 321 -10.21 12.01 -9.91
C ASN A 321 -10.26 10.55 -9.42
N MET A 322 -10.08 10.33 -8.12
CA MET A 322 -10.20 9.01 -7.47
C MET A 322 -11.66 8.66 -7.23
N THR A 323 -12.01 7.37 -7.28
CA THR A 323 -13.37 6.88 -7.01
C THR A 323 -13.66 6.61 -5.53
N SER A 324 -12.65 6.58 -4.69
CA SER A 324 -12.79 6.30 -3.24
C SER A 324 -12.62 7.53 -2.35
N LEU A 325 -12.28 8.66 -2.92
CA LEU A 325 -11.96 9.88 -2.17
C LEU A 325 -12.32 11.11 -2.99
N ILE A 326 -13.01 12.04 -2.35
CA ILE A 326 -13.25 13.38 -2.89
C ILE A 326 -12.33 14.37 -2.18
N VAL A 327 -11.49 15.04 -2.94
CA VAL A 327 -10.72 16.21 -2.52
C VAL A 327 -11.37 17.42 -3.14
N LEU A 328 -11.70 18.41 -2.33
CA LEU A 328 -12.45 19.58 -2.79
C LEU A 328 -11.90 20.87 -2.17
N ASN A 329 -12.12 21.97 -2.87
CA ASN A 329 -11.98 23.32 -2.34
C ASN A 329 -13.35 23.80 -1.84
N LEU A 330 -13.37 24.33 -0.63
CA LEU A 330 -14.59 24.91 -0.06
C LEU A 330 -14.96 26.22 -0.77
N PRO A 331 -16.27 26.53 -0.90
CA PRO A 331 -16.71 27.81 -1.42
C PRO A 331 -16.21 28.96 -0.54
N GLY A 332 -16.03 30.15 -1.14
CA GLY A 332 -15.35 31.28 -0.50
C GLY A 332 -15.87 31.66 0.90
N LYS A 333 -17.17 31.46 1.18
CA LYS A 333 -17.80 31.70 2.49
C LYS A 333 -17.32 30.75 3.61
N LEU A 334 -16.82 29.57 3.24
CA LEU A 334 -16.38 28.49 4.15
C LEU A 334 -14.85 28.30 4.13
N LYS A 335 -14.14 29.01 3.28
CA LYS A 335 -12.68 28.96 3.18
C LYS A 335 -12.05 29.34 4.52
N GLY A 336 -11.16 28.50 5.04
CA GLY A 336 -10.51 28.68 6.35
C GLY A 336 -11.31 28.10 7.54
N LYS A 337 -12.47 27.50 7.28
CA LYS A 337 -13.29 26.82 8.30
C LYS A 337 -13.23 25.30 8.24
N GLU A 338 -12.24 24.75 7.56
CA GLU A 338 -12.09 23.31 7.32
C GLU A 338 -12.08 22.51 8.63
N LYS A 339 -11.41 23.04 9.65
CA LYS A 339 -11.34 22.37 10.98
C LYS A 339 -12.68 22.36 11.71
N GLU A 340 -13.45 23.43 11.62
CA GLU A 340 -14.77 23.55 12.25
C GLU A 340 -15.76 22.57 11.61
N LEU A 341 -15.69 22.38 10.29
CA LEU A 341 -16.57 21.46 9.54
C LEU A 341 -16.26 19.98 9.81
N VAL A 342 -15.04 19.65 10.22
CA VAL A 342 -14.65 18.27 10.56
C VAL A 342 -14.96 17.91 12.01
N GLN A 343 -15.07 18.91 12.89
CA GLN A 343 -15.31 18.71 14.33
C GLN A 343 -16.80 18.82 14.72
N GLY A 344 -17.65 19.35 13.87
CA GLY A 344 -19.11 19.45 14.07
C GLY A 344 -19.84 18.24 13.55
#